data_635aef6722a7523e910fa206d0777f8e
#
_entry.id   635aef6722a7523e910fa206d0777f8e
#
_cell.length_a   1.000
_cell.length_b   1.000
_cell.length_c   1.000
_cell.angle_alpha   90.00
_cell.angle_beta   90.00
_cell.angle_gamma   90.00
#
_symmetry.space_group_name_H-M   'P 1'
#
loop_
_entity.id
_entity.type
_entity.pdbx_description
1 polymer ?
#
loop_
_entity_poly.entity_id
_entity_poly.type
_entity_poly.pdbx_seq_one_letter_code
_entity_poly.pdbx_strand_id
1 'polypeptide(L)'
;KSASSFLLQKYIEEASQSHLNKGFLNDSTNSNHIYFIKEKNYTLFFLHQNDPADELNKFLYLSNLIIILIILICFVSNAFFIFYHLLRPIIKVNRKIQKIAENNWQGKINQRTRIKELRELFNILDSQLQLIQGQQKTQNEHREYLEKEILKKIEELESANQRLQEISKTDELTGLPNRRDIKEKIALEISRAKRFHSNFSLLLLDIDYFKKINDTFGHLAGDYVLKEFANIAQKLLRKYDHAARFGGEEFLIVLPETNEESAKIVAERFRSFIEAYPFDYNGNKLRITVSIGIVLFDQNTGLEGSLLLADKALYRSKENGRNQITVWTPDLK
;
A
#
# COMPACT_ATOMS: atom_id res chain seq x y z
N LYS A 1 101.91 34.28 -22.02
CA LYS A 1 102.01 34.81 -23.43
C LYS A 1 102.36 33.72 -24.47
N SER A 2 102.97 32.59 -24.11
CA SER A 2 103.41 31.57 -25.10
C SER A 2 102.41 30.56 -25.51
N ALA A 3 101.41 30.23 -24.66
CA ALA A 3 100.41 29.23 -24.92
C ALA A 3 99.27 29.73 -25.88
N SER A 4 98.85 30.99 -25.71
CA SER A 4 97.85 31.59 -26.57
C SER A 4 98.34 31.85 -28.00
N SER A 5 99.65 32.10 -28.20
CA SER A 5 100.22 32.29 -29.53
C SER A 5 100.35 30.94 -30.26
N PHE A 6 100.62 29.88 -29.57
CA PHE A 6 100.71 28.51 -30.15
C PHE A 6 99.31 27.97 -30.58
N LEU A 7 98.33 28.18 -29.74
CA LEU A 7 96.95 27.83 -30.06
C LEU A 7 96.40 28.62 -31.28
N LEU A 8 96.68 29.90 -31.31
CA LEU A 8 96.27 30.78 -32.42
C LEU A 8 96.89 30.30 -33.75
N GLN A 9 98.20 29.94 -33.70
CA GLN A 9 98.91 29.46 -34.85
C GLN A 9 98.34 28.12 -35.37
N LYS A 10 97.99 27.21 -34.46
CA LYS A 10 97.33 25.94 -34.81
C LYS A 10 96.01 26.15 -35.51
N TYR A 11 95.20 27.05 -34.99
CA TYR A 11 93.89 27.37 -35.64
C TYR A 11 94.02 28.11 -36.97
N ILE A 12 95.04 28.91 -37.17
CA ILE A 12 95.41 29.53 -38.44
C ILE A 12 95.81 28.47 -39.47
N GLU A 13 96.57 27.47 -39.07
CA GLU A 13 97.00 26.37 -39.93
C GLU A 13 95.80 25.44 -40.30
N GLU A 14 95.00 25.07 -39.31
CA GLU A 14 93.73 24.24 -39.58
C GLU A 14 92.76 24.97 -40.52
N ALA A 15 92.53 26.26 -40.29
CA ALA A 15 91.71 27.09 -41.16
C ALA A 15 92.30 27.27 -42.55
N SER A 16 93.64 27.35 -42.66
CA SER A 16 94.34 27.51 -43.95
C SER A 16 94.28 26.26 -44.83
N GLN A 17 94.25 25.08 -44.18
CA GLN A 17 94.14 23.75 -44.83
C GLN A 17 92.71 23.39 -45.17
N SER A 18 91.75 24.09 -44.58
CA SER A 18 90.32 23.90 -44.90
C SER A 18 89.99 24.46 -46.30
N HIS A 19 89.37 23.69 -47.15
CA HIS A 19 88.86 24.10 -48.43
C HIS A 19 87.54 24.89 -48.36
N LEU A 20 87.04 25.14 -47.15
CA LEU A 20 85.83 25.90 -46.90
C LEU A 20 86.15 27.39 -46.66
N ASN A 21 85.35 28.27 -47.25
CA ASN A 21 85.48 29.70 -47.01
C ASN A 21 84.95 30.14 -45.64
N LYS A 22 84.28 29.28 -44.92
CA LYS A 22 83.76 29.46 -43.54
C LYS A 22 83.57 28.13 -42.86
N GLY A 23 83.80 28.08 -41.56
CA GLY A 23 83.64 26.81 -40.81
C GLY A 23 83.76 27.02 -39.29
N PHE A 24 83.56 25.91 -38.59
CA PHE A 24 83.73 25.86 -37.12
C PHE A 24 84.95 24.99 -36.79
N LEU A 25 85.72 25.48 -35.87
CA LEU A 25 86.80 24.72 -35.24
C LEU A 25 86.49 24.48 -33.76
N ASN A 26 86.50 23.23 -33.34
CA ASN A 26 86.24 22.91 -31.94
C ASN A 26 87.56 22.84 -31.17
N ASP A 27 87.67 23.66 -30.13
CA ASP A 27 88.77 23.49 -29.18
C ASP A 27 88.46 22.37 -28.19
N SER A 28 89.05 21.25 -28.39
CA SER A 28 88.83 20.03 -27.55
C SER A 28 89.33 20.25 -26.11
N THR A 29 90.05 21.36 -25.80
CA THR A 29 90.67 21.59 -24.50
C THR A 29 89.90 22.66 -23.66
N ASN A 30 89.18 23.57 -24.27
CA ASN A 30 88.63 24.74 -23.57
C ASN A 30 87.12 25.06 -23.84
N SER A 31 86.39 24.17 -24.38
CA SER A 31 84.94 24.38 -24.70
C SER A 31 84.62 25.63 -25.51
N ASN A 32 85.61 26.18 -26.18
CA ASN A 32 85.43 27.35 -27.02
C ASN A 32 85.13 26.97 -28.44
N HIS A 33 84.09 27.57 -29.03
CA HIS A 33 83.77 27.39 -30.43
C HIS A 33 84.37 28.52 -31.25
N ILE A 34 85.28 28.22 -32.19
CA ILE A 34 85.92 29.20 -33.01
C ILE A 34 85.26 29.14 -34.36
N TYR A 35 84.66 30.26 -34.75
CA TYR A 35 84.12 30.43 -36.09
C TYR A 35 85.07 31.21 -36.93
N PHE A 36 85.37 30.73 -38.14
CA PHE A 36 86.30 31.42 -39.03
C PHE A 36 85.61 31.77 -40.37
N ILE A 37 85.96 32.94 -40.94
CA ILE A 37 85.60 33.36 -42.28
C ILE A 37 86.83 33.70 -43.03
N LYS A 38 87.04 33.07 -44.20
CA LYS A 38 88.22 33.28 -45.07
C LYS A 38 87.86 34.11 -46.28
N GLU A 39 88.51 35.23 -46.41
CA GLU A 39 88.41 36.10 -47.58
C GLU A 39 89.76 36.12 -48.31
N LYS A 40 89.83 36.63 -49.56
CA LYS A 40 90.98 36.53 -50.45
C LYS A 40 92.34 37.01 -49.77
N ASN A 41 92.31 37.91 -48.83
CA ASN A 41 93.50 38.50 -48.24
C ASN A 41 93.53 38.40 -46.70
N TYR A 42 92.55 37.85 -46.03
CA TYR A 42 92.54 37.73 -44.57
C TYR A 42 91.57 36.62 -44.11
N THR A 43 91.80 36.12 -42.90
CA THR A 43 90.97 35.17 -42.20
C THR A 43 90.56 35.81 -40.86
N LEU A 44 89.20 35.85 -40.64
CA LEU A 44 88.66 36.40 -39.40
C LEU A 44 88.30 35.18 -38.52
N PHE A 45 88.66 35.22 -37.28
CA PHE A 45 88.29 34.24 -36.27
C PHE A 45 87.41 34.92 -35.24
N PHE A 46 86.24 34.30 -35.00
CA PHE A 46 85.34 34.68 -33.95
C PHE A 46 85.45 33.65 -32.83
N LEU A 47 85.89 34.04 -31.65
CA LEU A 47 85.88 33.15 -30.54
C LEU A 47 84.55 33.29 -29.82
N HIS A 48 83.76 32.25 -29.84
CA HIS A 48 82.56 32.14 -29.00
C HIS A 48 82.97 31.45 -27.71
N GLN A 49 83.11 32.20 -26.63
CA GLN A 49 83.38 31.69 -25.33
C GLN A 49 82.06 31.42 -24.64
N ASN A 50 81.82 30.15 -24.28
CA ASN A 50 80.61 29.88 -23.47
C ASN A 50 80.71 30.69 -22.18
N ASP A 51 79.74 31.56 -21.95
CA ASP A 51 79.66 32.36 -20.74
C ASP A 51 79.38 31.39 -19.55
N PRO A 52 80.25 31.38 -18.53
CA PRO A 52 79.97 30.56 -17.32
C PRO A 52 78.60 30.83 -16.69
N ALA A 53 78.07 32.04 -16.93
CA ALA A 53 76.73 32.39 -16.48
C ALA A 53 75.61 31.54 -17.20
N ASP A 54 75.83 31.15 -18.47
CA ASP A 54 74.85 30.30 -19.19
C ASP A 54 74.82 28.88 -18.67
N GLU A 55 75.97 28.31 -18.29
CA GLU A 55 76.02 26.98 -17.66
C GLU A 55 75.41 27.00 -16.26
N LEU A 56 75.67 28.04 -15.49
CA LEU A 56 75.09 28.23 -14.15
C LEU A 56 73.52 28.36 -14.26
N ASN A 57 73.05 29.14 -15.24
CA ASN A 57 71.65 29.31 -15.47
C ASN A 57 70.97 27.98 -15.87
N LYS A 58 71.58 27.18 -16.75
CA LYS A 58 71.09 25.85 -17.10
C LYS A 58 71.06 24.93 -15.89
N PHE A 59 72.05 24.95 -15.05
CA PHE A 59 72.10 24.16 -13.82
C PHE A 59 70.99 24.58 -12.85
N LEU A 60 70.75 25.92 -12.67
CA LEU A 60 69.70 26.46 -11.83
C LEU A 60 68.29 26.07 -12.40
N TYR A 61 68.11 26.15 -13.69
CA TYR A 61 66.85 25.70 -14.32
C TYR A 61 66.58 24.21 -14.09
N LEU A 62 67.60 23.37 -14.27
CA LEU A 62 67.45 21.91 -14.08
C LEU A 62 67.18 21.57 -12.60
N SER A 63 67.87 22.25 -11.65
CA SER A 63 67.63 22.04 -10.21
C SER A 63 66.22 22.49 -9.79
N ASN A 64 65.73 23.62 -10.26
CA ASN A 64 64.36 24.05 -10.02
C ASN A 64 63.30 23.10 -10.59
N LEU A 65 63.58 22.56 -11.77
CA LEU A 65 62.66 21.57 -12.40
C LEU A 65 62.60 20.25 -11.59
N ILE A 66 63.73 19.81 -11.05
CA ILE A 66 63.83 18.65 -10.17
C ILE A 66 63.06 18.90 -8.86
N ILE A 67 63.20 20.09 -8.26
CA ILE A 67 62.48 20.47 -7.03
C ILE A 67 60.96 20.45 -7.29
N ILE A 68 60.51 21.07 -8.37
CA ILE A 68 59.08 21.07 -8.75
C ILE A 68 58.59 19.63 -8.94
N LEU A 69 59.35 18.78 -9.59
CA LEU A 69 58.99 17.37 -9.81
C LEU A 69 58.89 16.61 -8.47
N ILE A 70 59.80 16.83 -7.54
CA ILE A 70 59.74 16.24 -6.19
C ILE A 70 58.51 16.71 -5.44
N ILE A 71 58.18 18.00 -5.47
CA ILE A 71 56.99 18.56 -4.84
C ILE A 71 55.71 17.91 -5.43
N LEU A 72 55.66 17.80 -6.76
CA LEU A 72 54.53 17.16 -7.46
C LEU A 72 54.38 15.69 -7.05
N ILE A 73 55.47 14.94 -7.00
CA ILE A 73 55.46 13.51 -6.56
C ILE A 73 54.96 13.41 -5.10
N CYS A 74 55.45 14.28 -4.21
CA CYS A 74 55.02 14.32 -2.82
C CYS A 74 53.52 14.65 -2.71
N PHE A 75 53.02 15.60 -3.50
CA PHE A 75 51.61 15.98 -3.54
C PHE A 75 50.75 14.82 -4.01
N VAL A 76 51.08 14.18 -5.13
CA VAL A 76 50.35 13.02 -5.67
C VAL A 76 50.39 11.85 -4.69
N SER A 77 51.53 11.57 -4.09
CA SER A 77 51.65 10.51 -3.07
C SER A 77 50.78 10.77 -1.85
N ASN A 78 50.72 12.02 -1.37
CA ASN A 78 49.88 12.42 -0.23
C ASN A 78 48.39 12.32 -0.60
N ALA A 79 47.99 12.80 -1.78
CA ALA A 79 46.61 12.67 -2.27
C ALA A 79 46.19 11.20 -2.39
N PHE A 80 47.08 10.34 -2.91
CA PHE A 80 46.84 8.90 -3.00
C PHE A 80 46.72 8.23 -1.63
N PHE A 81 47.59 8.64 -0.67
CA PHE A 81 47.51 8.17 0.71
C PHE A 81 46.19 8.54 1.38
N ILE A 82 45.73 9.79 1.28
CA ILE A 82 44.43 10.25 1.80
C ILE A 82 43.29 9.48 1.16
N PHE A 83 43.31 9.35 -0.16
CA PHE A 83 42.26 8.61 -0.87
C PHE A 83 42.16 7.15 -0.41
N TYR A 84 43.28 6.46 -0.32
CA TYR A 84 43.30 5.02 -0.04
C TYR A 84 43.02 4.71 1.44
N HIS A 85 43.53 5.52 2.36
CA HIS A 85 43.42 5.23 3.79
C HIS A 85 42.22 5.91 4.48
N LEU A 86 41.73 7.05 3.96
CA LEU A 86 40.59 7.78 4.54
C LEU A 86 39.33 7.66 3.69
N LEU A 87 39.39 8.11 2.45
CA LEU A 87 38.16 8.23 1.62
C LEU A 87 37.56 6.87 1.25
N ARG A 88 38.39 5.95 0.78
CA ARG A 88 37.96 4.64 0.32
C ARG A 88 37.25 3.81 1.40
N PRO A 89 37.72 3.71 2.65
CA PRO A 89 36.97 3.04 3.72
C PRO A 89 35.61 3.68 4.01
N ILE A 90 35.56 5.03 4.06
CA ILE A 90 34.30 5.76 4.31
C ILE A 90 33.28 5.51 3.22
N ILE A 91 33.69 5.59 1.95
CA ILE A 91 32.78 5.28 0.80
C ILE A 91 32.26 3.86 0.87
N LYS A 92 33.12 2.89 1.24
CA LYS A 92 32.71 1.49 1.39
C LYS A 92 31.68 1.31 2.51
N VAL A 93 31.87 1.99 3.65
CA VAL A 93 30.93 1.95 4.77
C VAL A 93 29.60 2.58 4.36
N ASN A 94 29.62 3.75 3.74
CA ASN A 94 28.40 4.40 3.27
C ASN A 94 27.57 3.50 2.33
N ARG A 95 28.22 2.86 1.35
CA ARG A 95 27.53 1.90 0.46
C ARG A 95 26.98 0.68 1.20
N LYS A 96 27.68 0.20 2.24
CA LYS A 96 27.18 -0.90 3.06
C LYS A 96 25.97 -0.47 3.89
N ILE A 97 26.00 0.70 4.50
CA ILE A 97 24.87 1.25 5.27
C ILE A 97 23.64 1.37 4.35
N GLN A 98 23.80 1.92 3.15
CA GLN A 98 22.69 2.00 2.18
C GLN A 98 22.08 0.62 1.88
N LYS A 99 22.92 -0.37 1.56
CA LYS A 99 22.45 -1.74 1.32
C LYS A 99 21.78 -2.39 2.53
N ILE A 100 22.27 -2.12 3.75
CA ILE A 100 21.69 -2.61 4.99
C ILE A 100 20.33 -1.93 5.22
N ALA A 101 20.21 -0.63 4.93
CA ALA A 101 18.96 0.11 5.01
C ALA A 101 17.90 -0.41 4.02
N GLU A 102 18.31 -0.70 2.78
CA GLU A 102 17.44 -1.30 1.75
C GLU A 102 16.96 -2.71 2.14
N ASN A 103 17.77 -3.44 2.93
CA ASN A 103 17.46 -4.80 3.38
C ASN A 103 16.93 -4.84 4.82
N ASN A 104 16.04 -3.92 5.16
CA ASN A 104 15.40 -3.84 6.48
C ASN A 104 16.39 -3.85 7.66
N TRP A 105 17.49 -3.14 7.51
CA TRP A 105 18.56 -3.02 8.52
C TRP A 105 19.24 -4.32 8.90
N GLN A 106 19.13 -5.37 8.08
CA GLN A 106 19.82 -6.64 8.31
C GLN A 106 21.25 -6.61 7.76
N GLY A 107 22.25 -6.79 8.62
CA GLY A 107 23.66 -6.85 8.22
C GLY A 107 24.63 -6.29 9.25
N LYS A 108 25.92 -6.34 8.93
CA LYS A 108 27.02 -5.77 9.72
C LYS A 108 27.92 -4.94 8.83
N ILE A 109 28.44 -3.83 9.34
CA ILE A 109 29.40 -2.98 8.62
C ILE A 109 30.74 -3.73 8.48
N ASN A 110 31.28 -4.26 9.57
CA ASN A 110 32.52 -5.06 9.63
C ASN A 110 33.62 -4.57 8.67
N GLN A 111 33.97 -3.28 8.74
CA GLN A 111 34.99 -2.65 7.91
C GLN A 111 36.30 -2.52 8.69
N ARG A 112 37.37 -3.12 8.17
CA ARG A 112 38.70 -2.99 8.77
C ARG A 112 39.44 -1.75 8.23
N THR A 113 40.05 -1.00 9.12
CA THR A 113 40.92 0.15 8.80
C THR A 113 42.15 0.15 9.70
N ARG A 114 43.25 0.76 9.22
CA ARG A 114 44.48 0.92 9.98
C ARG A 114 44.47 2.18 10.88
N ILE A 115 43.56 3.11 10.61
CA ILE A 115 43.39 4.36 11.35
C ILE A 115 42.53 4.10 12.58
N LYS A 116 43.05 4.38 13.76
CA LYS A 116 42.48 4.07 15.06
C LYS A 116 41.11 4.75 15.22
N GLU A 117 41.02 6.02 14.90
CA GLU A 117 39.79 6.83 15.02
C GLU A 117 38.66 6.34 14.11
N LEU A 118 39.00 5.94 12.89
CA LEU A 118 37.99 5.34 11.98
C LEU A 118 37.54 3.97 12.45
N ARG A 119 38.43 3.22 13.11
CA ARG A 119 38.06 1.91 13.67
C ARG A 119 37.07 2.06 14.82
N GLU A 120 37.31 3.01 15.71
CA GLU A 120 36.41 3.33 16.82
C GLU A 120 35.03 3.78 16.31
N LEU A 121 35.01 4.66 15.30
CA LEU A 121 33.78 5.11 14.67
C LEU A 121 33.00 3.92 14.06
N PHE A 122 33.66 3.02 13.35
CA PHE A 122 33.01 1.87 12.73
C PHE A 122 32.48 0.88 13.78
N ASN A 123 33.15 0.70 14.90
CA ASN A 123 32.70 -0.11 16.02
C ASN A 123 31.44 0.50 16.67
N ILE A 124 31.39 1.81 16.83
CA ILE A 124 30.21 2.52 17.34
C ILE A 124 29.04 2.34 16.36
N LEU A 125 29.28 2.53 15.08
CA LEU A 125 28.23 2.33 14.05
C LEU A 125 27.72 0.88 14.03
N ASP A 126 28.59 -0.13 14.15
CA ASP A 126 28.19 -1.54 14.23
C ASP A 126 27.35 -1.82 15.49
N SER A 127 27.71 -1.24 16.64
CA SER A 127 26.93 -1.39 17.87
C SER A 127 25.56 -0.73 17.80
N GLN A 128 25.47 0.46 17.21
CA GLN A 128 24.19 1.14 16.99
C GLN A 128 23.28 0.36 16.01
N LEU A 129 23.87 -0.20 14.98
CA LEU A 129 23.16 -1.01 14.01
C LEU A 129 22.58 -2.28 14.66
N GLN A 130 23.34 -2.94 15.54
CA GLN A 130 22.84 -4.08 16.31
C GLN A 130 21.70 -3.70 17.26
N LEU A 131 21.77 -2.54 17.88
CA LEU A 131 20.69 -2.04 18.74
C LEU A 131 19.39 -1.82 17.92
N ILE A 132 19.50 -1.16 16.77
CA ILE A 132 18.35 -0.94 15.87
C ILE A 132 17.75 -2.27 15.42
N GLN A 133 18.57 -3.24 15.02
CA GLN A 133 18.11 -4.58 14.62
C GLN A 133 17.37 -5.29 15.76
N GLY A 134 17.90 -5.20 16.99
CA GLY A 134 17.24 -5.76 18.17
C GLY A 134 15.87 -5.11 18.43
N GLN A 135 15.79 -3.79 18.38
CA GLN A 135 14.53 -3.06 18.55
C GLN A 135 13.50 -3.40 17.48
N GLN A 136 13.90 -3.47 16.20
CA GLN A 136 12.99 -3.86 15.12
C GLN A 136 12.47 -5.28 15.27
N LYS A 137 13.34 -6.21 15.67
CA LYS A 137 12.91 -7.60 15.91
C LYS A 137 11.85 -7.66 17.01
N THR A 138 12.11 -7.00 18.15
CA THR A 138 11.14 -6.94 19.26
C THR A 138 9.84 -6.27 18.87
N GLN A 139 9.88 -5.18 18.08
CA GLN A 139 8.69 -4.52 17.56
C GLN A 139 7.87 -5.42 16.63
N ASN A 140 8.52 -6.16 15.74
CA ASN A 140 7.83 -7.07 14.83
C ASN A 140 7.17 -8.22 15.61
N GLU A 141 7.88 -8.83 16.56
CA GLU A 141 7.33 -9.88 17.43
C GLU A 141 6.12 -9.37 18.24
N HIS A 142 6.21 -8.16 18.78
CA HIS A 142 5.11 -7.53 19.51
C HIS A 142 3.91 -7.22 18.61
N ARG A 143 4.16 -6.73 17.40
CA ARG A 143 3.11 -6.48 16.41
C ARG A 143 2.39 -7.77 16.00
N GLU A 144 3.13 -8.84 15.71
CA GLU A 144 2.52 -10.15 15.39
C GLU A 144 1.69 -10.69 16.57
N TYR A 145 2.16 -10.49 17.79
CA TYR A 145 1.40 -10.86 18.99
C TYR A 145 0.09 -10.08 19.08
N LEU A 146 0.14 -8.74 18.91
CA LEU A 146 -1.05 -7.89 18.95
C LEU A 146 -2.04 -8.22 17.83
N GLU A 147 -1.56 -8.48 16.61
CA GLU A 147 -2.41 -8.88 15.49
C GLU A 147 -3.18 -10.19 15.81
N LYS A 148 -2.53 -11.17 16.40
CA LYS A 148 -3.18 -12.42 16.84
C LYS A 148 -4.20 -12.19 17.96
N GLU A 149 -3.88 -11.33 18.92
CA GLU A 149 -4.80 -11.00 20.01
C GLU A 149 -6.04 -10.26 19.52
N ILE A 150 -5.87 -9.31 18.60
CA ILE A 150 -6.98 -8.60 17.96
C ILE A 150 -7.90 -9.57 17.21
N LEU A 151 -7.35 -10.47 16.39
CA LEU A 151 -8.16 -11.48 15.66
C LEU A 151 -8.97 -12.35 16.63
N LYS A 152 -8.34 -12.80 17.72
CA LYS A 152 -9.04 -13.58 18.76
C LYS A 152 -10.17 -12.80 19.41
N LYS A 153 -9.96 -11.50 19.71
CA LYS A 153 -10.99 -10.63 20.28
C LYS A 153 -12.16 -10.37 19.32
N ILE A 154 -11.87 -10.23 18.03
CA ILE A 154 -12.92 -10.12 17.01
C ILE A 154 -13.79 -11.38 17.00
N GLU A 155 -13.20 -12.56 16.99
CA GLU A 155 -13.92 -13.84 17.00
C GLU A 155 -14.77 -14.01 18.27
N GLU A 156 -14.22 -13.65 19.45
CA GLU A 156 -14.95 -13.64 20.71
C GLU A 156 -16.16 -12.68 20.69
N LEU A 157 -15.99 -11.47 20.14
CA LEU A 157 -17.05 -10.49 20.02
C LEU A 157 -18.12 -10.91 19.03
N GLU A 158 -17.76 -11.46 17.87
CA GLU A 158 -18.72 -11.98 16.89
C GLU A 158 -19.55 -13.11 17.48
N SER A 159 -18.91 -14.04 18.19
CA SER A 159 -19.61 -15.15 18.86
C SER A 159 -20.56 -14.68 19.96
N ALA A 160 -20.13 -13.69 20.75
CA ALA A 160 -20.99 -13.08 21.78
C ALA A 160 -22.18 -12.32 21.16
N ASN A 161 -21.96 -11.60 20.07
CA ASN A 161 -23.01 -10.88 19.35
C ASN A 161 -24.03 -11.86 18.73
N GLN A 162 -23.56 -12.96 18.12
CA GLN A 162 -24.45 -14.01 17.62
C GLN A 162 -25.30 -14.60 18.74
N ARG A 163 -24.72 -14.89 19.91
CA ARG A 163 -25.49 -15.39 21.08
C ARG A 163 -26.52 -14.39 21.56
N LEU A 164 -26.17 -13.10 21.62
CA LEU A 164 -27.13 -12.04 21.98
C LEU A 164 -28.28 -11.95 20.98
N GLN A 165 -27.99 -12.01 19.68
CA GLN A 165 -29.02 -12.05 18.62
C GLN A 165 -29.88 -13.33 18.71
N GLU A 166 -29.30 -14.47 19.09
CA GLU A 166 -30.06 -15.71 19.32
C GLU A 166 -31.02 -15.62 20.52
N ILE A 167 -30.67 -14.82 21.54
CA ILE A 167 -31.51 -14.64 22.74
C ILE A 167 -32.58 -13.55 22.50
N SER A 168 -32.33 -12.60 21.61
CA SER A 168 -33.32 -11.55 21.29
C SER A 168 -34.53 -12.17 20.58
N LYS A 169 -35.73 -11.88 21.09
CA LYS A 169 -37.02 -12.31 20.53
C LYS A 169 -37.63 -11.31 19.55
N THR A 170 -37.02 -10.13 19.47
CA THR A 170 -37.53 -9.03 18.64
C THR A 170 -36.51 -8.63 17.56
N ASP A 171 -37.03 -8.13 16.45
CA ASP A 171 -36.26 -7.44 15.43
C ASP A 171 -35.93 -6.02 15.90
N GLU A 172 -34.65 -5.66 15.92
CA GLU A 172 -34.16 -4.38 16.50
C GLU A 172 -34.68 -3.15 15.72
N LEU A 173 -34.92 -3.29 14.42
CA LEU A 173 -35.36 -2.17 13.60
C LEU A 173 -36.85 -1.88 13.79
N THR A 174 -37.68 -2.94 13.77
CA THR A 174 -39.13 -2.82 13.74
C THR A 174 -39.81 -3.02 15.08
N GLY A 175 -39.12 -3.60 16.06
CA GLY A 175 -39.69 -3.95 17.37
C GLY A 175 -40.68 -5.13 17.34
N LEU A 176 -40.96 -5.68 16.15
CA LEU A 176 -41.81 -6.88 16.02
C LEU A 176 -41.05 -8.13 16.46
N PRO A 177 -41.74 -9.21 16.80
CA PRO A 177 -41.14 -10.53 16.86
C PRO A 177 -40.25 -10.83 15.67
N ASN A 178 -39.10 -11.46 15.93
CA ASN A 178 -38.23 -11.90 14.86
C ASN A 178 -38.64 -13.31 14.37
N ARG A 179 -37.93 -13.80 13.33
CA ARG A 179 -38.21 -15.11 12.74
C ARG A 179 -38.18 -16.27 13.74
N ARG A 180 -37.37 -16.16 14.79
CA ARG A 180 -37.28 -17.22 15.81
C ARG A 180 -38.50 -17.20 16.74
N ASP A 181 -38.85 -16.04 17.28
CA ASP A 181 -39.98 -15.90 18.21
C ASP A 181 -41.30 -16.26 17.52
N ILE A 182 -41.50 -15.86 16.25
CA ILE A 182 -42.74 -16.24 15.55
C ILE A 182 -42.84 -17.75 15.31
N LYS A 183 -41.73 -18.47 15.04
CA LYS A 183 -41.72 -19.92 14.96
C LYS A 183 -42.10 -20.58 16.28
N GLU A 184 -41.67 -20.06 17.42
CA GLU A 184 -42.08 -20.54 18.75
C GLU A 184 -43.57 -20.32 18.96
N LYS A 185 -44.11 -19.16 18.58
CA LYS A 185 -45.55 -18.86 18.66
C LYS A 185 -46.38 -19.77 17.76
N ILE A 186 -45.92 -20.02 16.53
CA ILE A 186 -46.62 -20.95 15.63
C ILE A 186 -46.61 -22.36 16.21
N ALA A 187 -45.55 -22.82 16.85
CA ALA A 187 -45.52 -24.14 17.50
C ALA A 187 -46.57 -24.26 18.61
N LEU A 188 -46.81 -23.16 19.34
CA LEU A 188 -47.86 -23.09 20.34
C LEU A 188 -49.26 -23.15 19.66
N GLU A 189 -49.47 -22.42 18.54
CA GLU A 189 -50.74 -22.45 17.81
C GLU A 189 -51.00 -23.82 17.17
N ILE A 190 -49.97 -24.51 16.68
CA ILE A 190 -50.09 -25.91 16.22
C ILE A 190 -50.59 -26.81 17.36
N SER A 191 -50.04 -26.67 18.55
CA SER A 191 -50.44 -27.44 19.73
C SER A 191 -51.89 -27.14 20.14
N ARG A 192 -52.32 -25.88 20.06
CA ARG A 192 -53.70 -25.44 20.29
C ARG A 192 -54.65 -25.99 19.26
N ALA A 193 -54.30 -25.82 17.97
CA ALA A 193 -55.11 -26.32 16.85
C ALA A 193 -55.38 -27.85 16.96
N LYS A 194 -54.37 -28.60 17.33
CA LYS A 194 -54.48 -30.04 17.59
C LYS A 194 -55.43 -30.36 18.74
N ARG A 195 -55.35 -29.59 19.85
CA ARG A 195 -56.16 -29.86 21.05
C ARG A 195 -57.63 -29.48 20.88
N PHE A 196 -57.89 -28.34 20.21
CA PHE A 196 -59.22 -27.74 20.12
C PHE A 196 -59.89 -27.95 18.75
N HIS A 197 -59.23 -28.68 17.83
CA HIS A 197 -59.66 -28.85 16.44
C HIS A 197 -59.98 -27.53 15.72
N SER A 198 -59.17 -26.48 16.07
CA SER A 198 -59.29 -25.16 15.46
C SER A 198 -58.30 -25.02 14.29
N ASN A 199 -58.59 -24.09 13.39
CA ASN A 199 -57.71 -23.74 12.29
C ASN A 199 -56.97 -22.46 12.57
N PHE A 200 -55.82 -22.26 11.93
CA PHE A 200 -55.15 -20.95 11.86
C PHE A 200 -54.58 -20.74 10.47
N SER A 201 -54.42 -19.50 10.07
CA SER A 201 -53.89 -19.14 8.76
C SER A 201 -52.55 -18.41 8.92
N LEU A 202 -51.66 -18.59 7.93
CA LEU A 202 -50.41 -17.91 7.79
C LEU A 202 -50.46 -16.97 6.58
N LEU A 203 -50.06 -15.74 6.75
CA LEU A 203 -49.87 -14.74 5.71
C LEU A 203 -48.38 -14.40 5.61
N LEU A 204 -47.77 -14.68 4.46
CA LEU A 204 -46.44 -14.23 4.14
C LEU A 204 -46.53 -12.99 3.24
N LEU A 205 -45.94 -11.90 3.67
CA LEU A 205 -46.04 -10.59 3.05
C LEU A 205 -44.65 -10.12 2.62
N ASP A 206 -44.61 -9.40 1.50
CA ASP A 206 -43.36 -8.80 1.00
C ASP A 206 -43.65 -7.40 0.45
N ILE A 207 -42.83 -6.42 0.81
CA ILE A 207 -43.01 -5.04 0.34
C ILE A 207 -42.52 -4.93 -1.10
N ASP A 208 -43.48 -4.61 -1.99
CA ASP A 208 -43.19 -4.53 -3.41
C ASP A 208 -42.17 -3.46 -3.75
N TYR A 209 -41.19 -3.83 -4.58
CA TYR A 209 -40.12 -2.95 -5.07
C TYR A 209 -39.30 -2.30 -3.96
N PHE A 210 -39.15 -2.92 -2.80
CA PHE A 210 -38.44 -2.36 -1.66
C PHE A 210 -36.97 -1.98 -2.01
N LYS A 211 -36.28 -2.79 -2.81
CA LYS A 211 -34.95 -2.47 -3.32
C LYS A 211 -34.93 -1.12 -4.07
N LYS A 212 -35.96 -0.84 -4.90
CA LYS A 212 -36.05 0.44 -5.62
C LYS A 212 -36.20 1.63 -4.68
N ILE A 213 -36.88 1.45 -3.54
CA ILE A 213 -36.99 2.49 -2.51
C ILE A 213 -35.61 2.78 -1.93
N ASN A 214 -34.83 1.76 -1.55
CA ASN A 214 -33.48 1.90 -1.06
C ASN A 214 -32.54 2.56 -2.10
N ASP A 215 -32.61 2.12 -3.34
CA ASP A 215 -31.76 2.63 -4.43
C ASP A 215 -32.07 4.10 -4.76
N THR A 216 -33.33 4.54 -4.57
CA THR A 216 -33.78 5.89 -4.93
C THR A 216 -33.66 6.88 -3.76
N PHE A 217 -34.00 6.47 -2.54
CA PHE A 217 -34.14 7.36 -1.37
C PHE A 217 -33.14 7.01 -0.25
N GLY A 218 -32.30 6.01 -0.44
CA GLY A 218 -31.31 5.53 0.51
C GLY A 218 -31.87 4.54 1.54
N HIS A 219 -30.97 3.83 2.20
CA HIS A 219 -31.33 2.78 3.18
C HIS A 219 -32.15 3.32 4.37
N LEU A 220 -31.93 4.56 4.79
CA LEU A 220 -32.69 5.18 5.89
C LEU A 220 -34.18 5.35 5.54
N ALA A 221 -34.50 5.57 4.25
CA ALA A 221 -35.90 5.60 3.78
C ALA A 221 -36.51 4.19 3.81
N GLY A 222 -35.75 3.17 3.43
CA GLY A 222 -36.18 1.77 3.59
C GLY A 222 -36.45 1.40 5.06
N ASP A 223 -35.57 1.77 5.95
CA ASP A 223 -35.72 1.56 7.38
C ASP A 223 -36.98 2.26 7.95
N TYR A 224 -37.26 3.47 7.48
CA TYR A 224 -38.49 4.17 7.80
C TYR A 224 -39.72 3.39 7.34
N VAL A 225 -39.73 2.92 6.09
CA VAL A 225 -40.85 2.12 5.53
C VAL A 225 -41.06 0.84 6.33
N LEU A 226 -40.02 0.11 6.70
CA LEU A 226 -40.10 -1.08 7.54
C LEU A 226 -40.68 -0.81 8.91
N LYS A 227 -40.30 0.27 9.56
CA LYS A 227 -40.82 0.71 10.86
C LYS A 227 -42.31 1.08 10.78
N GLU A 228 -42.67 1.86 9.76
CA GLU A 228 -44.10 2.23 9.58
C GLU A 228 -44.94 1.03 9.21
N PHE A 229 -44.45 0.10 8.37
CA PHE A 229 -45.15 -1.17 8.08
C PHE A 229 -45.41 -1.99 9.35
N ALA A 230 -44.42 -2.09 10.22
CA ALA A 230 -44.54 -2.76 11.52
C ALA A 230 -45.59 -2.10 12.42
N ASN A 231 -45.58 -0.76 12.50
CA ASN A 231 -46.55 0.01 13.25
C ASN A 231 -47.98 -0.19 12.72
N ILE A 232 -48.15 -0.27 11.39
CA ILE A 232 -49.45 -0.56 10.74
C ILE A 232 -49.88 -1.96 11.08
N ALA A 233 -48.97 -2.95 11.01
CA ALA A 233 -49.28 -4.32 11.37
C ALA A 233 -49.83 -4.44 12.79
N GLN A 234 -49.18 -3.79 13.76
CA GLN A 234 -49.63 -3.78 15.15
C GLN A 234 -51.00 -3.12 15.35
N LYS A 235 -51.36 -2.11 14.54
CA LYS A 235 -52.66 -1.39 14.64
C LYS A 235 -53.79 -2.16 13.98
N LEU A 236 -53.54 -2.87 12.89
CA LEU A 236 -54.56 -3.56 12.13
C LEU A 236 -54.86 -4.96 12.68
N LEU A 237 -53.94 -5.57 13.39
CA LEU A 237 -54.09 -6.93 13.91
C LEU A 237 -54.78 -6.93 15.28
N ARG A 238 -55.48 -8.04 15.56
CA ARG A 238 -56.11 -8.30 16.84
C ARG A 238 -55.04 -8.68 17.88
N LYS A 239 -55.38 -8.58 19.16
CA LYS A 239 -54.49 -8.91 20.28
C LYS A 239 -53.91 -10.32 20.22
N TYR A 240 -54.61 -11.26 19.59
CA TYR A 240 -54.24 -12.67 19.51
C TYR A 240 -53.50 -13.01 18.20
N ASP A 241 -53.55 -12.08 17.22
CA ASP A 241 -52.81 -12.24 15.98
C ASP A 241 -51.34 -11.94 16.27
N HIS A 242 -50.44 -12.61 15.54
CA HIS A 242 -49.01 -12.38 15.70
C HIS A 242 -48.43 -11.89 14.37
N ALA A 243 -47.65 -10.79 14.44
CA ALA A 243 -46.84 -10.33 13.32
C ALA A 243 -45.37 -10.44 13.67
N ALA A 244 -44.55 -10.73 12.68
CA ALA A 244 -43.10 -10.77 12.82
C ALA A 244 -42.40 -10.27 11.56
N ARG A 245 -41.22 -9.73 11.70
CA ARG A 245 -40.31 -9.53 10.59
C ARG A 245 -39.63 -10.86 10.31
N PHE A 246 -39.85 -11.44 9.13
CA PHE A 246 -39.42 -12.80 8.79
C PHE A 246 -38.11 -12.81 8.00
N GLY A 247 -37.85 -11.75 7.22
CA GLY A 247 -36.65 -11.53 6.41
C GLY A 247 -36.38 -10.04 6.22
N GLY A 248 -35.59 -9.65 5.25
CA GLY A 248 -35.23 -8.26 4.96
C GLY A 248 -36.45 -7.34 4.86
N GLU A 249 -37.32 -7.59 3.86
CA GLU A 249 -38.56 -6.87 3.56
C GLU A 249 -39.79 -7.76 3.71
N GLU A 250 -39.61 -8.97 4.28
CA GLU A 250 -40.64 -9.97 4.44
C GLU A 250 -41.20 -9.97 5.87
N PHE A 251 -42.52 -10.08 5.95
CA PHE A 251 -43.27 -10.17 7.20
C PHE A 251 -44.13 -11.42 7.23
N LEU A 252 -44.27 -12.01 8.39
CA LEU A 252 -45.14 -13.17 8.61
C LEU A 252 -46.24 -12.82 9.61
N ILE A 253 -47.48 -13.02 9.25
CA ILE A 253 -48.64 -12.86 10.15
C ILE A 253 -49.26 -14.23 10.40
N VAL A 254 -49.56 -14.50 11.64
CA VAL A 254 -50.26 -15.70 12.12
C VAL A 254 -51.62 -15.26 12.63
N LEU A 255 -52.66 -15.84 12.10
CA LEU A 255 -54.07 -15.58 12.45
C LEU A 255 -54.68 -16.80 13.13
N PRO A 256 -54.66 -16.89 14.48
CA PRO A 256 -55.32 -17.97 15.21
C PRO A 256 -56.82 -18.03 14.93
N GLU A 257 -57.39 -19.22 15.01
CA GLU A 257 -58.82 -19.46 14.85
C GLU A 257 -59.45 -18.81 13.60
N THR A 258 -58.64 -18.73 12.53
CA THR A 258 -59.01 -18.04 11.30
C THR A 258 -58.94 -19.00 10.12
N ASN A 259 -60.06 -19.17 9.44
CA ASN A 259 -60.19 -19.95 8.21
C ASN A 259 -59.74 -19.13 6.99
N GLU A 260 -59.70 -19.79 5.83
CA GLU A 260 -59.22 -19.20 4.58
C GLU A 260 -59.97 -17.92 4.18
N GLU A 261 -61.32 -17.92 4.23
CA GLU A 261 -62.15 -16.78 3.84
C GLU A 261 -61.93 -15.57 4.76
N SER A 262 -61.83 -15.82 6.07
CA SER A 262 -61.52 -14.77 7.05
C SER A 262 -60.09 -14.24 6.88
N ALA A 263 -59.11 -15.09 6.54
CA ALA A 263 -57.74 -14.71 6.27
C ALA A 263 -57.66 -13.81 5.02
N LYS A 264 -58.42 -14.11 3.94
CA LYS A 264 -58.52 -13.23 2.75
C LYS A 264 -59.01 -11.84 3.10
N ILE A 265 -60.03 -11.73 3.96
CA ILE A 265 -60.55 -10.43 4.42
C ILE A 265 -59.49 -9.62 5.17
N VAL A 266 -58.76 -10.28 6.07
CA VAL A 266 -57.68 -9.63 6.84
C VAL A 266 -56.57 -9.21 5.90
N ALA A 267 -56.13 -10.08 5.00
CA ALA A 267 -55.03 -9.80 4.06
C ALA A 267 -55.39 -8.65 3.10
N GLU A 268 -56.63 -8.61 2.56
CA GLU A 268 -57.08 -7.54 1.67
C GLU A 268 -57.22 -6.20 2.40
N ARG A 269 -57.71 -6.22 3.62
CA ARG A 269 -57.72 -5.02 4.48
C ARG A 269 -56.29 -4.48 4.71
N PHE A 270 -55.34 -5.38 4.93
CA PHE A 270 -53.93 -5.02 5.13
C PHE A 270 -53.34 -4.42 3.86
N ARG A 271 -53.51 -5.11 2.73
CA ARG A 271 -53.04 -4.69 1.41
C ARG A 271 -53.58 -3.28 1.06
N SER A 272 -54.90 -3.11 1.12
CA SER A 272 -55.58 -1.84 0.79
C SER A 272 -55.16 -0.70 1.71
N PHE A 273 -54.97 -1.00 2.98
CA PHE A 273 -54.47 0.01 3.93
C PHE A 273 -53.08 0.48 3.61
N ILE A 274 -52.14 -0.44 3.30
CA ILE A 274 -50.77 -0.12 2.92
C ILE A 274 -50.75 0.71 1.63
N GLU A 275 -51.52 0.32 0.60
CA GLU A 275 -51.61 1.05 -0.65
C GLU A 275 -52.13 2.48 -0.49
N ALA A 276 -53.05 2.71 0.45
CA ALA A 276 -53.66 4.02 0.73
C ALA A 276 -52.83 4.86 1.74
N TYR A 277 -51.92 4.22 2.48
CA TYR A 277 -51.19 4.88 3.57
C TYR A 277 -50.16 5.89 3.03
N PRO A 278 -50.18 7.14 3.53
CA PRO A 278 -49.21 8.16 3.10
C PRO A 278 -47.86 7.98 3.80
N PHE A 279 -47.01 7.17 3.21
CA PHE A 279 -45.61 7.09 3.70
C PHE A 279 -44.89 8.39 3.34
N ASP A 280 -44.65 9.26 4.34
CA ASP A 280 -43.96 10.53 4.14
C ASP A 280 -42.53 10.48 4.78
N TYR A 281 -41.57 10.43 3.92
CA TYR A 281 -40.17 10.45 4.36
C TYR A 281 -39.51 11.76 3.95
N ASN A 282 -39.25 12.65 4.91
CA ASN A 282 -38.63 13.97 4.67
C ASN A 282 -39.36 14.80 3.58
N GLY A 283 -40.68 14.78 3.55
CA GLY A 283 -41.50 15.48 2.54
C GLY A 283 -41.70 14.73 1.24
N ASN A 284 -41.08 13.57 1.07
CA ASN A 284 -41.24 12.69 -0.08
C ASN A 284 -42.37 11.69 0.20
N LYS A 285 -43.42 11.76 -0.57
CA LYS A 285 -44.54 10.81 -0.48
C LYS A 285 -44.17 9.53 -1.24
N LEU A 286 -43.89 8.46 -0.50
CA LEU A 286 -43.58 7.14 -1.04
C LEU A 286 -44.85 6.37 -1.27
N ARG A 287 -45.00 5.75 -2.44
CA ARG A 287 -46.08 4.79 -2.72
C ARG A 287 -45.57 3.40 -2.47
N ILE A 288 -46.18 2.74 -1.49
CA ILE A 288 -45.80 1.40 -1.05
C ILE A 288 -46.99 0.46 -1.34
N THR A 289 -46.67 -0.69 -1.87
CA THR A 289 -47.68 -1.78 -2.00
C THR A 289 -47.09 -3.05 -1.41
N VAL A 290 -47.90 -4.04 -1.19
CA VAL A 290 -47.50 -5.32 -0.61
C VAL A 290 -48.14 -6.48 -1.36
N SER A 291 -47.37 -7.48 -1.63
CA SER A 291 -47.85 -8.79 -2.13
C SER A 291 -48.00 -9.75 -0.96
N ILE A 292 -49.06 -10.54 -0.95
CA ILE A 292 -49.39 -11.41 0.17
C ILE A 292 -49.71 -12.83 -0.34
N GLY A 293 -49.06 -13.83 0.25
CA GLY A 293 -49.36 -15.23 0.10
C GLY A 293 -50.08 -15.76 1.33
N ILE A 294 -51.19 -16.45 1.16
CA ILE A 294 -52.04 -16.96 2.24
C ILE A 294 -52.06 -18.48 2.19
N VAL A 295 -51.93 -19.12 3.33
CA VAL A 295 -52.08 -20.56 3.50
C VAL A 295 -52.89 -20.88 4.76
N LEU A 296 -53.87 -21.76 4.65
CA LEU A 296 -54.47 -22.38 5.83
C LEU A 296 -53.50 -23.46 6.34
N PHE A 297 -53.16 -23.43 7.62
CA PHE A 297 -52.28 -24.44 8.18
C PHE A 297 -52.87 -25.83 8.13
N ASP A 298 -52.14 -26.77 7.55
CA ASP A 298 -52.48 -28.18 7.52
C ASP A 298 -51.44 -28.98 8.34
N GLN A 299 -51.97 -29.82 9.24
CA GLN A 299 -51.16 -30.65 10.12
C GLN A 299 -50.30 -31.68 9.37
N ASN A 300 -50.75 -32.17 8.21
CA ASN A 300 -50.03 -33.14 7.40
C ASN A 300 -48.80 -32.51 6.73
N THR A 301 -48.88 -31.24 6.39
CA THR A 301 -47.84 -30.49 5.72
C THR A 301 -46.79 -29.95 6.73
N GLY A 302 -47.23 -29.71 7.99
CA GLY A 302 -46.42 -29.15 9.04
C GLY A 302 -46.04 -27.69 8.81
N LEU A 303 -45.22 -27.13 9.70
CA LEU A 303 -44.85 -25.71 9.64
C LEU A 303 -44.02 -25.36 8.39
N GLU A 304 -42.89 -26.08 8.18
CA GLU A 304 -42.00 -25.76 7.06
C GLU A 304 -42.68 -25.94 5.71
N GLY A 305 -43.53 -26.97 5.57
CA GLY A 305 -44.32 -27.17 4.37
C GLY A 305 -45.33 -26.05 4.18
N SER A 306 -46.05 -25.62 5.24
CA SER A 306 -47.02 -24.52 5.15
C SER A 306 -46.34 -23.19 4.79
N LEU A 307 -45.14 -22.92 5.31
CA LEU A 307 -44.35 -21.75 4.91
C LEU A 307 -43.93 -21.80 3.45
N LEU A 308 -43.52 -22.95 2.94
CA LEU A 308 -43.20 -23.14 1.52
C LEU A 308 -44.45 -22.89 0.62
N LEU A 309 -45.64 -23.32 1.06
CA LEU A 309 -46.87 -23.06 0.32
C LEU A 309 -47.29 -21.58 0.36
N ALA A 310 -47.08 -20.90 1.48
CA ALA A 310 -47.27 -19.45 1.58
C ALA A 310 -46.33 -18.69 0.66
N ASP A 311 -45.05 -19.10 0.58
CA ASP A 311 -44.06 -18.55 -0.33
C ASP A 311 -44.47 -18.71 -1.80
N LYS A 312 -44.92 -19.91 -2.22
CA LYS A 312 -45.44 -20.12 -3.56
C LYS A 312 -46.65 -19.22 -3.90
N ALA A 313 -47.55 -19.02 -2.94
CA ALA A 313 -48.67 -18.10 -3.11
C ALA A 313 -48.23 -16.66 -3.21
N LEU A 314 -47.26 -16.23 -2.38
CA LEU A 314 -46.64 -14.91 -2.44
C LEU A 314 -45.94 -14.69 -3.80
N TYR A 315 -45.19 -15.66 -4.26
CA TYR A 315 -44.55 -15.61 -5.55
C TYR A 315 -45.53 -15.38 -6.69
N ARG A 316 -46.67 -16.07 -6.67
CA ARG A 316 -47.78 -15.84 -7.62
C ARG A 316 -48.37 -14.44 -7.53
N SER A 317 -48.52 -13.89 -6.33
CA SER A 317 -48.92 -12.48 -6.16
C SER A 317 -47.92 -11.53 -6.84
N LYS A 318 -46.62 -11.79 -6.72
CA LYS A 318 -45.57 -10.99 -7.36
C LYS A 318 -45.58 -11.14 -8.89
N GLU A 319 -45.77 -12.36 -9.43
CA GLU A 319 -45.83 -12.61 -10.88
C GLU A 319 -47.06 -11.99 -11.54
N ASN A 320 -48.23 -12.04 -10.89
CA ASN A 320 -49.49 -11.54 -11.43
C ASN A 320 -49.66 -10.01 -11.33
N GLY A 321 -48.56 -9.26 -11.10
CA GLY A 321 -48.57 -7.79 -11.14
C GLY A 321 -48.38 -7.13 -9.80
N ARG A 322 -48.13 -7.87 -8.72
CA ARG A 322 -47.92 -7.35 -7.34
C ARG A 322 -49.18 -6.69 -6.75
N ASN A 323 -49.06 -6.09 -5.59
CA ASN A 323 -50.18 -5.39 -4.92
C ASN A 323 -51.46 -6.22 -4.87
N GLN A 324 -51.36 -7.49 -4.48
CA GLN A 324 -52.48 -8.42 -4.44
C GLN A 324 -52.25 -9.54 -3.44
N ILE A 325 -53.31 -10.27 -3.18
CA ILE A 325 -53.33 -11.45 -2.34
C ILE A 325 -53.51 -12.69 -3.18
N THR A 326 -52.81 -13.76 -2.87
CA THR A 326 -53.04 -15.09 -3.45
C THR A 326 -53.18 -16.11 -2.33
N VAL A 327 -54.24 -16.93 -2.41
CA VAL A 327 -54.39 -18.07 -1.52
C VAL A 327 -53.77 -19.28 -2.18
N TRP A 328 -53.02 -20.02 -1.43
CA TRP A 328 -52.47 -21.25 -1.93
C TRP A 328 -53.60 -22.29 -2.06
N THR A 329 -53.68 -22.90 -3.23
CA THR A 329 -54.54 -24.04 -3.51
C THR A 329 -53.75 -25.15 -4.20
N PRO A 330 -54.15 -26.44 -4.10
CA PRO A 330 -53.43 -27.55 -4.75
C PRO A 330 -53.21 -27.39 -6.26
N ASP A 331 -54.03 -26.56 -6.93
CA ASP A 331 -53.93 -26.27 -8.36
C ASP A 331 -52.89 -25.16 -8.68
N LEU A 332 -52.36 -24.50 -7.65
CA LEU A 332 -51.28 -23.51 -7.76
C LEU A 332 -49.92 -24.25 -7.91
N LYS A 333 -49.59 -24.61 -9.14
CA LYS A 333 -48.32 -25.25 -9.49
C LYS A 333 -47.21 -24.22 -9.70
#